data_67b581c6a58a197499afd992ebca230e
#
_entry.id   67b581c6a58a197499afd992ebca230e
#
_cell.length_a   1.000
_cell.length_b   1.000
_cell.length_c   1.000
_cell.angle_alpha   90.00
_cell.angle_beta   90.00
_cell.angle_gamma   90.00
#
_symmetry.space_group_name_H-M   'P 1'
#
loop_
_entity.id
_entity.type
_entity.pdbx_description
1 polymer ?
#
loop_
_entity_poly.entity_id
_entity_poly.type
_entity_poly.pdbx_seq_one_letter_code
_entity_poly.pdbx_strand_id
1 'polypeptide(L)'
;MNIILKRYKRLFEKEKGIDAVIIMNTGVQDPNFYYFTGFRSSLFEKNILIVKRDHSYLFTYDLEYQDAMRQKFPGIEIVKMSDEQKARKLLLKEIKGKTAGINSEFLPLNYYNGIKESYKPKRLTDISRSLAETRLIKDSTEIANIKRAAKITKSAMQLIQKHFKIGITEVELARKFDEISGNLGSEGPSFDTIVCFGSNAALPHHSPDRTKLRKGDIILIDAGAKFNKYCSDITRSFIFQKKNDEDYRKKKEMYDTVKEAHDLALNSIRVGMPLSNVHYIAADYINKKANGRYKGKFIHSLGHSLGIEVHDGPGFSPAYGNINAKAGMVITDEPGIYIKGFGGIRIEDDVLITEKGAVIL
;
A
#
# COMPACT_ATOMS: atom_id res chain seq x y z
N MET A 1 -23.22 -14.19 -3.43
CA MET A 1 -21.96 -14.95 -3.18
C MET A 1 -21.06 -14.05 -2.34
N ASN A 2 -20.48 -14.58 -1.25
CA ASN A 2 -19.57 -13.85 -0.37
C ASN A 2 -18.40 -13.28 -1.18
N ILE A 3 -17.94 -12.05 -0.86
CA ILE A 3 -16.87 -11.34 -1.58
C ILE A 3 -15.55 -12.14 -1.53
N ILE A 4 -15.26 -12.80 -0.41
CA ILE A 4 -14.04 -13.62 -0.24
C ILE A 4 -14.06 -14.83 -1.19
N LEU A 5 -15.19 -15.50 -1.34
CA LEU A 5 -15.31 -16.61 -2.30
C LEU A 5 -15.16 -16.15 -3.77
N LYS A 6 -15.49 -14.89 -4.08
CA LYS A 6 -15.17 -14.30 -5.39
C LYS A 6 -13.66 -14.12 -5.59
N ARG A 7 -12.93 -13.77 -4.52
CA ARG A 7 -11.46 -13.65 -4.56
C ARG A 7 -10.79 -15.00 -4.81
N TYR A 8 -11.26 -16.08 -4.16
CA TYR A 8 -10.78 -17.44 -4.43
C TYR A 8 -10.98 -17.80 -5.90
N LYS A 9 -12.21 -17.62 -6.41
CA LYS A 9 -12.53 -17.92 -7.80
C LYS A 9 -11.63 -17.18 -8.77
N ARG A 10 -11.41 -15.88 -8.56
CA ARG A 10 -10.51 -15.03 -9.37
C ARG A 10 -9.08 -15.57 -9.39
N LEU A 11 -8.55 -16.02 -8.25
CA LEU A 11 -7.21 -16.62 -8.18
C LEU A 11 -7.12 -17.92 -8.99
N PHE A 12 -8.06 -18.83 -8.79
CA PHE A 12 -8.04 -20.12 -9.47
C PHE A 12 -8.46 -20.08 -10.95
N GLU A 13 -9.02 -18.97 -11.41
CA GLU A 13 -9.20 -18.72 -12.85
C GLU A 13 -7.87 -18.41 -13.53
N LYS A 14 -6.93 -17.77 -12.81
CA LYS A 14 -5.56 -17.53 -13.27
C LYS A 14 -4.69 -18.77 -13.14
N GLU A 15 -4.81 -19.49 -12.03
CA GLU A 15 -3.97 -20.63 -11.65
C GLU A 15 -4.71 -21.98 -11.83
N LYS A 16 -4.99 -22.34 -13.09
CA LYS A 16 -5.77 -23.54 -13.43
C LYS A 16 -5.11 -24.86 -13.02
N GLY A 17 -3.76 -24.88 -12.92
CA GLY A 17 -2.97 -26.07 -12.61
C GLY A 17 -2.70 -26.29 -11.11
N ILE A 18 -3.26 -25.45 -10.23
CA ILE A 18 -3.05 -25.49 -8.78
C ILE A 18 -4.26 -26.13 -8.09
N ASP A 19 -4.00 -27.11 -7.22
CA ASP A 19 -5.04 -27.79 -6.44
C ASP A 19 -5.42 -27.06 -5.16
N ALA A 20 -4.43 -26.36 -4.55
CA ALA A 20 -4.59 -25.59 -3.32
C ALA A 20 -3.54 -24.47 -3.27
N VAL A 21 -3.79 -23.43 -2.50
CA VAL A 21 -2.80 -22.40 -2.19
C VAL A 21 -2.53 -22.41 -0.69
N ILE A 22 -1.25 -22.42 -0.32
CA ILE A 22 -0.76 -22.40 1.05
C ILE A 22 -0.28 -21.01 1.37
N ILE A 23 -0.89 -20.34 2.33
CA ILE A 23 -0.50 -19.04 2.84
C ILE A 23 -0.15 -19.20 4.31
N MET A 24 1.01 -18.69 4.72
CA MET A 24 1.50 -18.83 6.10
C MET A 24 1.94 -17.48 6.65
N ASN A 25 1.45 -17.16 7.83
CA ASN A 25 2.04 -16.11 8.64
C ASN A 25 3.18 -16.71 9.47
N THR A 26 4.41 -16.22 9.31
CA THR A 26 5.61 -16.87 9.86
C THR A 26 6.46 -15.93 10.75
N GLY A 27 5.83 -14.91 11.34
CA GLY A 27 6.52 -13.76 11.96
C GLY A 27 6.50 -12.53 11.06
N VAL A 28 6.50 -12.73 9.74
CA VAL A 28 6.08 -11.73 8.75
C VAL A 28 4.66 -12.09 8.31
N GLN A 29 3.77 -11.11 8.28
CA GLN A 29 2.38 -11.33 7.89
C GLN A 29 2.26 -11.28 6.36
N ASP A 30 1.81 -12.38 5.76
CA ASP A 30 1.48 -12.40 4.33
C ASP A 30 0.17 -11.61 4.10
N PRO A 31 0.16 -10.53 3.29
CA PRO A 31 -1.04 -9.73 3.01
C PRO A 31 -2.18 -10.56 2.44
N ASN A 32 -1.85 -11.64 1.72
CA ASN A 32 -2.85 -12.55 1.16
C ASN A 32 -3.64 -13.30 2.24
N PHE A 33 -3.08 -13.47 3.45
CA PHE A 33 -3.82 -14.04 4.56
C PHE A 33 -5.08 -13.20 4.87
N TYR A 34 -4.92 -11.90 5.05
CA TYR A 34 -6.04 -10.99 5.30
C TYR A 34 -6.92 -10.79 4.08
N TYR A 35 -6.34 -10.77 2.89
CA TYR A 35 -7.09 -10.68 1.65
C TYR A 35 -8.07 -11.85 1.46
N PHE A 36 -7.63 -13.09 1.72
CA PHE A 36 -8.43 -14.30 1.54
C PHE A 36 -9.25 -14.72 2.77
N THR A 37 -8.97 -14.19 3.95
CA THR A 37 -9.85 -14.40 5.12
C THR A 37 -10.84 -13.26 5.31
N GLY A 38 -10.48 -12.04 4.92
CA GLY A 38 -11.23 -10.83 5.25
C GLY A 38 -11.20 -10.48 6.74
N PHE A 39 -10.32 -11.12 7.51
CA PHE A 39 -10.20 -10.89 8.95
C PHE A 39 -9.59 -9.51 9.22
N ARG A 40 -10.04 -8.86 10.29
CA ARG A 40 -9.68 -7.46 10.62
C ARG A 40 -8.95 -7.33 11.94
N SER A 41 -9.20 -8.22 12.88
CA SER A 41 -8.57 -8.24 14.20
C SER A 41 -7.61 -9.41 14.36
N SER A 42 -6.76 -9.34 15.38
CA SER A 42 -5.73 -10.33 15.75
C SER A 42 -4.55 -10.42 14.78
N LEU A 43 -3.42 -10.91 15.30
CA LEU A 43 -2.17 -11.03 14.53
C LEU A 43 -2.11 -12.31 13.69
N PHE A 44 -2.75 -13.38 14.15
CA PHE A 44 -2.70 -14.70 13.50
C PHE A 44 -1.28 -15.18 13.20
N GLU A 45 -0.40 -15.12 14.20
CA GLU A 45 0.98 -15.58 14.07
C GLU A 45 1.06 -17.10 13.89
N LYS A 46 1.97 -17.54 13.03
CA LYS A 46 2.20 -18.98 12.73
C LYS A 46 0.96 -19.75 12.27
N ASN A 47 -0.01 -19.08 11.70
CA ASN A 47 -1.21 -19.70 11.16
C ASN A 47 -1.01 -20.15 9.72
N ILE A 48 -1.71 -21.22 9.33
CA ILE A 48 -1.70 -21.76 7.97
C ILE A 48 -3.09 -21.62 7.37
N LEU A 49 -3.20 -20.94 6.23
CA LEU A 49 -4.43 -20.86 5.45
C LEU A 49 -4.27 -21.71 4.17
N ILE A 50 -5.12 -22.69 4.00
CA ILE A 50 -5.21 -23.46 2.76
C ILE A 50 -6.44 -22.96 1.99
N VAL A 51 -6.19 -22.30 0.86
CA VAL A 51 -7.26 -21.79 -0.03
C VAL A 51 -7.54 -22.77 -1.14
N LYS A 52 -8.81 -23.06 -1.37
CA LYS A 52 -9.35 -23.86 -2.46
C LYS A 52 -10.23 -22.97 -3.34
N ARG A 53 -10.77 -23.54 -4.43
CA ARG A 53 -11.62 -22.78 -5.39
C ARG A 53 -12.91 -22.21 -4.77
N ASP A 54 -13.48 -22.88 -3.79
CA ASP A 54 -14.80 -22.62 -3.22
C ASP A 54 -14.85 -22.59 -1.69
N HIS A 55 -13.74 -22.93 -1.04
CA HIS A 55 -13.61 -22.93 0.42
C HIS A 55 -12.16 -22.78 0.86
N SER A 56 -11.95 -22.65 2.16
CA SER A 56 -10.62 -22.61 2.78
C SER A 56 -10.60 -23.28 4.14
N TYR A 57 -9.41 -23.65 4.59
CA TYR A 57 -9.15 -24.15 5.94
C TYR A 57 -8.14 -23.21 6.61
N LEU A 58 -8.51 -22.68 7.77
CA LEU A 58 -7.59 -21.93 8.62
C LEU A 58 -7.15 -22.80 9.79
N PHE A 59 -5.89 -23.15 9.82
CA PHE A 59 -5.25 -23.85 10.93
C PHE A 59 -4.68 -22.79 11.88
N THR A 60 -5.24 -22.73 13.09
CA THR A 60 -4.92 -21.71 14.08
C THR A 60 -4.65 -22.31 15.46
N TYR A 61 -3.83 -21.63 16.25
CA TYR A 61 -3.56 -22.00 17.62
C TYR A 61 -4.66 -21.51 18.58
N ASP A 62 -4.66 -22.02 19.81
CA ASP A 62 -5.70 -21.71 20.79
C ASP A 62 -5.79 -20.20 21.12
N LEU A 63 -4.66 -19.48 21.01
CA LEU A 63 -4.58 -18.03 21.25
C LEU A 63 -5.51 -17.22 20.33
N GLU A 64 -5.56 -17.58 19.04
CA GLU A 64 -6.36 -16.84 18.06
C GLU A 64 -7.66 -17.56 17.65
N TYR A 65 -7.89 -18.78 18.16
CA TYR A 65 -9.05 -19.59 17.74
C TYR A 65 -10.38 -18.87 17.95
N GLN A 66 -10.58 -18.23 19.11
CA GLN A 66 -11.83 -17.53 19.41
C GLN A 66 -12.04 -16.34 18.47
N ASP A 67 -10.97 -15.61 18.15
CA ASP A 67 -11.04 -14.48 17.23
C ASP A 67 -11.30 -14.94 15.80
N ALA A 68 -10.71 -16.05 15.37
CA ALA A 68 -11.01 -16.67 14.09
C ALA A 68 -12.49 -17.10 14.01
N MET A 69 -13.02 -17.69 15.08
CA MET A 69 -14.43 -18.13 15.13
C MET A 69 -15.41 -16.96 15.08
N ARG A 70 -15.09 -15.81 15.70
CA ARG A 70 -15.92 -14.59 15.64
C ARG A 70 -15.97 -14.01 14.24
N GLN A 71 -14.90 -14.13 13.47
CA GLN A 71 -14.76 -13.58 12.12
C GLN A 71 -15.09 -14.59 11.01
N LYS A 72 -15.46 -15.83 11.38
CA LYS A 72 -15.78 -16.91 10.47
C LYS A 72 -16.90 -16.52 9.50
N PHE A 73 -16.75 -16.91 8.25
CA PHE A 73 -17.77 -16.75 7.22
C PHE A 73 -18.09 -18.12 6.55
N PRO A 74 -19.25 -18.26 5.86
CA PRO A 74 -19.51 -19.45 5.07
C PRO A 74 -18.45 -19.68 3.99
N GLY A 75 -17.78 -20.82 4.04
CA GLY A 75 -16.67 -21.16 3.12
C GLY A 75 -15.29 -21.19 3.76
N ILE A 76 -15.17 -20.85 5.07
CA ILE A 76 -13.94 -21.10 5.82
C ILE A 76 -14.20 -22.09 6.97
N GLU A 77 -13.39 -23.14 7.07
CA GLU A 77 -13.35 -24.03 8.22
C GLU A 77 -12.18 -23.65 9.12
N ILE A 78 -12.46 -23.46 10.42
CA ILE A 78 -11.43 -23.15 11.42
C ILE A 78 -11.02 -24.46 12.11
N VAL A 79 -9.73 -24.77 12.08
CA VAL A 79 -9.15 -26.01 12.62
C VAL A 79 -8.13 -25.64 13.70
N LYS A 80 -8.30 -26.22 14.90
CA LYS A 80 -7.33 -26.04 15.98
C LYS A 80 -6.06 -26.85 15.72
N MET A 81 -4.89 -26.21 15.83
CA MET A 81 -3.60 -26.90 15.76
C MET A 81 -3.33 -27.80 16.97
N SER A 82 -3.95 -27.51 18.13
CA SER A 82 -3.88 -28.37 19.33
C SER A 82 -4.61 -29.71 19.15
N ASP A 83 -5.55 -29.83 18.21
CA ASP A 83 -6.08 -31.12 17.74
C ASP A 83 -5.14 -31.70 16.65
N GLU A 84 -3.96 -32.12 17.09
CA GLU A 84 -2.86 -32.52 16.20
C GLU A 84 -3.27 -33.60 15.18
N GLN A 85 -4.05 -34.60 15.60
CA GLN A 85 -4.47 -35.68 14.70
C GLN A 85 -5.38 -35.16 13.60
N LYS A 86 -6.37 -34.35 13.94
CA LYS A 86 -7.30 -33.75 12.98
C LYS A 86 -6.57 -32.77 12.05
N ALA A 87 -5.77 -31.86 12.62
CA ALA A 87 -5.02 -30.87 11.85
C ALA A 87 -4.06 -31.55 10.86
N ARG A 88 -3.23 -32.51 11.33
CA ARG A 88 -2.29 -33.24 10.47
C ARG A 88 -3.00 -34.06 9.38
N LYS A 89 -4.07 -34.77 9.74
CA LYS A 89 -4.86 -35.55 8.76
C LYS A 89 -5.40 -34.65 7.64
N LEU A 90 -5.91 -33.48 8.00
CA LEU A 90 -6.49 -32.55 7.04
C LEU A 90 -5.39 -31.88 6.19
N LEU A 91 -4.28 -31.42 6.78
CA LEU A 91 -3.14 -30.87 6.03
C LEU A 91 -2.59 -31.89 5.02
N LEU A 92 -2.43 -33.16 5.43
CA LEU A 92 -2.02 -34.22 4.51
C LEU A 92 -3.05 -34.46 3.40
N LYS A 93 -4.36 -34.48 3.72
CA LYS A 93 -5.42 -34.62 2.73
C LYS A 93 -5.36 -33.50 1.69
N GLU A 94 -5.10 -32.26 2.12
CA GLU A 94 -5.15 -31.10 1.24
C GLU A 94 -3.85 -30.81 0.48
N ILE A 95 -2.71 -31.37 0.91
CA ILE A 95 -1.39 -31.04 0.34
C ILE A 95 -0.71 -32.27 -0.31
N LYS A 96 -0.75 -33.46 0.31
CA LYS A 96 -0.01 -34.63 -0.15
C LYS A 96 -0.37 -35.03 -1.58
N GLY A 97 0.65 -35.18 -2.44
CA GLY A 97 0.48 -35.58 -3.83
C GLY A 97 -0.20 -34.56 -4.74
N LYS A 98 -0.46 -33.35 -4.25
CA LYS A 98 -1.10 -32.27 -4.98
C LYS A 98 -0.11 -31.21 -5.44
N THR A 99 -0.47 -30.42 -6.45
CA THR A 99 0.25 -29.21 -6.84
C THR A 99 -0.27 -28.05 -5.99
N ALA A 100 0.58 -27.50 -5.12
CA ALA A 100 0.21 -26.38 -4.25
C ALA A 100 0.93 -25.09 -4.66
N GLY A 101 0.17 -23.99 -4.72
CA GLY A 101 0.70 -22.64 -4.89
C GLY A 101 1.20 -22.10 -3.56
N ILE A 102 2.28 -21.35 -3.59
CA ILE A 102 2.84 -20.64 -2.43
C ILE A 102 3.16 -19.20 -2.80
N ASN A 103 3.27 -18.34 -1.79
CA ASN A 103 3.82 -16.99 -1.92
C ASN A 103 5.29 -17.00 -1.49
N SER A 104 6.22 -17.09 -2.44
CA SER A 104 7.65 -17.16 -2.14
C SER A 104 8.21 -15.84 -1.57
N GLU A 105 7.55 -14.71 -1.78
CA GLU A 105 7.95 -13.41 -1.23
C GLU A 105 7.78 -13.35 0.30
N PHE A 106 6.83 -14.12 0.86
CA PHE A 106 6.51 -14.11 2.29
C PHE A 106 6.76 -15.45 2.98
N LEU A 107 7.10 -16.52 2.24
CA LEU A 107 7.36 -17.84 2.81
C LEU A 107 8.87 -18.07 3.01
N PRO A 108 9.40 -18.01 4.24
CA PRO A 108 10.80 -18.29 4.48
C PRO A 108 11.22 -19.72 4.06
N LEU A 109 12.46 -19.88 3.61
CA LEU A 109 12.97 -21.13 3.06
C LEU A 109 12.83 -22.32 4.02
N ASN A 110 13.00 -22.12 5.31
CA ASN A 110 12.82 -23.17 6.32
C ASN A 110 11.38 -23.71 6.36
N TYR A 111 10.37 -22.84 6.22
CA TYR A 111 8.97 -23.26 6.14
C TYR A 111 8.66 -23.96 4.82
N TYR A 112 9.22 -23.48 3.71
CA TYR A 112 9.13 -24.15 2.40
C TYR A 112 9.63 -25.60 2.50
N ASN A 113 10.83 -25.81 3.07
CA ASN A 113 11.41 -27.14 3.27
C ASN A 113 10.54 -28.00 4.21
N GLY A 114 10.06 -27.41 5.32
CA GLY A 114 9.16 -28.07 6.27
C GLY A 114 7.86 -28.57 5.62
N ILE A 115 7.24 -27.77 4.75
CA ILE A 115 6.04 -28.18 3.99
C ILE A 115 6.38 -29.36 3.08
N LYS A 116 7.51 -29.28 2.36
CA LYS A 116 7.93 -30.31 1.42
C LYS A 116 8.20 -31.65 2.11
N GLU A 117 8.88 -31.62 3.24
CA GLU A 117 9.24 -32.82 4.01
C GLU A 117 8.03 -33.42 4.75
N SER A 118 7.25 -32.60 5.43
CA SER A 118 6.16 -33.04 6.30
C SER A 118 4.91 -33.46 5.53
N TYR A 119 4.56 -32.76 4.44
CA TYR A 119 3.29 -32.96 3.73
C TYR A 119 3.45 -33.57 2.34
N LYS A 120 4.68 -33.68 1.81
CA LYS A 120 5.02 -34.34 0.53
C LYS A 120 4.09 -33.96 -0.62
N PRO A 121 3.98 -32.66 -0.98
CA PRO A 121 3.22 -32.25 -2.16
C PRO A 121 3.86 -32.84 -3.42
N LYS A 122 3.08 -33.03 -4.49
CA LYS A 122 3.61 -33.37 -5.82
C LYS A 122 4.53 -32.27 -6.33
N ARG A 123 4.12 -31.01 -6.13
CA ARG A 123 4.85 -29.82 -6.53
C ARG A 123 4.46 -28.62 -5.65
N LEU A 124 5.43 -27.80 -5.26
CA LEU A 124 5.22 -26.44 -4.78
C LEU A 124 5.57 -25.47 -5.91
N THR A 125 4.63 -24.60 -6.25
CA THR A 125 4.77 -23.62 -7.34
C THR A 125 4.68 -22.23 -6.76
N ASP A 126 5.64 -21.38 -7.05
CA ASP A 126 5.53 -19.97 -6.73
C ASP A 126 4.44 -19.30 -7.58
N ILE A 127 3.47 -18.68 -6.91
CA ILE A 127 2.38 -17.93 -7.52
C ILE A 127 2.28 -16.50 -6.97
N SER A 128 3.38 -15.96 -6.40
CA SER A 128 3.43 -14.61 -5.82
C SER A 128 2.87 -13.56 -6.78
N ARG A 129 3.27 -13.64 -8.05
CA ARG A 129 2.75 -12.75 -9.09
C ARG A 129 1.24 -12.84 -9.27
N SER A 130 0.67 -14.04 -9.33
CA SER A 130 -0.79 -14.24 -9.50
C SER A 130 -1.56 -13.77 -8.27
N LEU A 131 -0.99 -13.91 -7.07
CA LEU A 131 -1.55 -13.39 -5.84
C LEU A 131 -1.60 -11.86 -5.87
N ALA A 132 -0.50 -11.18 -6.23
CA ALA A 132 -0.45 -9.73 -6.40
C ALA A 132 -1.44 -9.25 -7.48
N GLU A 133 -1.46 -9.90 -8.65
CA GLU A 133 -2.41 -9.58 -9.72
C GLU A 133 -3.88 -9.79 -9.32
N THR A 134 -4.17 -10.68 -8.35
CA THR A 134 -5.53 -10.90 -7.84
C THR A 134 -5.98 -9.74 -6.97
N ARG A 135 -5.05 -9.07 -6.26
CA ARG A 135 -5.30 -7.87 -5.45
C ARG A 135 -5.32 -6.57 -6.25
N LEU A 136 -4.83 -6.58 -7.49
CA LEU A 136 -4.65 -5.37 -8.30
C LEU A 136 -5.98 -4.62 -8.54
N ILE A 137 -7.04 -5.36 -8.85
CA ILE A 137 -8.39 -4.79 -9.06
C ILE A 137 -9.18 -4.90 -7.75
N LYS A 138 -9.38 -3.76 -7.11
CA LYS A 138 -10.04 -3.66 -5.80
C LYS A 138 -11.53 -3.89 -5.94
N ASP A 139 -12.10 -4.69 -5.05
CA ASP A 139 -13.54 -4.84 -4.92
C ASP A 139 -14.17 -3.66 -4.11
N SER A 140 -15.49 -3.63 -4.04
CA SER A 140 -16.21 -2.53 -3.36
C SER A 140 -15.88 -2.41 -1.87
N THR A 141 -15.59 -3.53 -1.19
CA THR A 141 -15.22 -3.52 0.23
C THR A 141 -13.81 -2.96 0.41
N GLU A 142 -12.88 -3.34 -0.45
CA GLU A 142 -11.50 -2.82 -0.46
C GLU A 142 -11.50 -1.31 -0.70
N ILE A 143 -12.22 -0.86 -1.73
CA ILE A 143 -12.36 0.57 -2.06
C ILE A 143 -12.95 1.35 -0.88
N ALA A 144 -13.96 0.82 -0.20
CA ALA A 144 -14.56 1.47 0.97
C ALA A 144 -13.56 1.62 2.14
N ASN A 145 -12.72 0.59 2.38
CA ASN A 145 -11.69 0.63 3.42
C ASN A 145 -10.56 1.63 3.07
N ILE A 146 -10.06 1.60 1.84
CA ILE A 146 -9.05 2.57 1.36
C ILE A 146 -9.58 4.00 1.45
N LYS A 147 -10.82 4.26 1.01
CA LYS A 147 -11.48 5.57 1.17
C LYS A 147 -11.52 6.02 2.63
N ARG A 148 -11.79 5.12 3.56
CA ARG A 148 -11.81 5.44 4.99
C ARG A 148 -10.42 5.77 5.50
N ALA A 149 -9.40 5.00 5.12
CA ALA A 149 -8.00 5.26 5.44
C ALA A 149 -7.55 6.63 4.88
N ALA A 150 -7.81 6.91 3.60
CA ALA A 150 -7.52 8.20 2.96
C ALA A 150 -8.21 9.37 3.66
N LYS A 151 -9.47 9.21 4.07
CA LYS A 151 -10.21 10.23 4.83
C LYS A 151 -9.55 10.52 6.19
N ILE A 152 -9.07 9.49 6.89
CA ILE A 152 -8.34 9.66 8.16
C ILE A 152 -7.06 10.47 7.91
N THR A 153 -6.25 10.07 6.94
CA THR A 153 -4.99 10.75 6.58
C THR A 153 -5.24 12.21 6.18
N LYS A 154 -6.21 12.48 5.30
CA LYS A 154 -6.57 13.86 4.89
C LYS A 154 -7.00 14.71 6.07
N SER A 155 -7.79 14.15 6.99
CA SER A 155 -8.22 14.87 8.19
C SER A 155 -7.03 15.15 9.13
N ALA A 156 -6.12 14.19 9.29
CA ALA A 156 -4.89 14.38 10.07
C ALA A 156 -3.99 15.45 9.44
N MET A 157 -3.84 15.48 8.10
CA MET A 157 -3.12 16.52 7.34
C MET A 157 -3.70 17.94 7.54
N GLN A 158 -5.00 18.05 7.74
CA GLN A 158 -5.62 19.35 8.07
C GLN A 158 -5.33 19.75 9.52
N LEU A 159 -5.46 18.82 10.46
CA LEU A 159 -5.31 19.10 11.89
C LEU A 159 -3.85 19.36 12.30
N ILE A 160 -2.89 18.66 11.70
CA ILE A 160 -1.46 18.80 12.03
C ILE A 160 -0.93 20.22 11.81
N GLN A 161 -1.50 20.98 10.89
CA GLN A 161 -1.08 22.34 10.59
C GLN A 161 -1.16 23.29 11.81
N LYS A 162 -2.05 22.99 12.78
CA LYS A 162 -2.15 23.74 14.05
C LYS A 162 -0.93 23.57 14.94
N HIS A 163 -0.11 22.57 14.66
CA HIS A 163 1.12 22.26 15.40
C HIS A 163 2.38 22.80 14.74
N PHE A 164 2.28 23.47 13.58
CA PHE A 164 3.42 24.14 12.95
C PHE A 164 3.87 25.34 13.78
N LYS A 165 5.01 25.20 14.44
CA LYS A 165 5.61 26.27 15.25
C LYS A 165 7.11 26.27 15.11
N ILE A 166 7.75 27.45 15.16
CA ILE A 166 9.21 27.57 15.14
C ILE A 166 9.81 26.71 16.25
N GLY A 167 10.85 25.95 15.90
CA GLY A 167 11.61 25.12 16.83
C GLY A 167 11.05 23.72 17.09
N ILE A 168 9.85 23.38 16.62
CA ILE A 168 9.39 21.97 16.63
C ILE A 168 10.31 21.13 15.75
N THR A 169 10.64 19.91 16.15
CA THR A 169 11.45 18.98 15.36
C THR A 169 10.60 18.11 14.43
N GLU A 170 11.22 17.54 13.39
CA GLU A 170 10.58 16.60 12.46
C GLU A 170 10.00 15.40 13.22
N VAL A 171 10.79 14.80 14.14
CA VAL A 171 10.34 13.67 14.97
C VAL A 171 9.13 14.01 15.84
N GLU A 172 9.11 15.22 16.44
CA GLU A 172 7.97 15.66 17.26
C GLU A 172 6.71 15.83 16.41
N LEU A 173 6.87 16.38 15.20
CA LEU A 173 5.73 16.59 14.29
C LEU A 173 5.21 15.26 13.72
N ALA A 174 6.11 14.31 13.39
CA ALA A 174 5.73 12.97 12.93
C ALA A 174 4.93 12.22 14.00
N ARG A 175 5.42 12.19 15.25
CA ARG A 175 4.69 11.58 16.37
C ARG A 175 3.32 12.22 16.61
N LYS A 176 3.25 13.54 16.43
CA LYS A 176 1.97 14.26 16.59
C LYS A 176 1.00 13.93 15.47
N PHE A 177 1.48 13.71 14.25
CA PHE A 177 0.66 13.23 13.16
C PHE A 177 0.07 11.84 13.46
N ASP A 178 0.90 10.91 13.91
CA ASP A 178 0.48 9.55 14.25
C ASP A 178 -0.55 9.53 15.39
N GLU A 179 -0.35 10.37 16.43
CA GLU A 179 -1.32 10.56 17.50
C GLU A 179 -2.67 11.05 16.99
N ILE A 180 -2.67 12.09 16.14
CA ILE A 180 -3.89 12.64 15.53
C ILE A 180 -4.58 11.58 14.67
N SER A 181 -3.83 10.86 13.85
CA SER A 181 -4.32 9.79 12.98
C SER A 181 -4.98 8.67 13.80
N GLY A 182 -4.33 8.23 14.89
CA GLY A 182 -4.88 7.24 15.82
C GLY A 182 -6.21 7.69 16.44
N ASN A 183 -6.29 8.95 16.90
CA ASN A 183 -7.52 9.53 17.45
C ASN A 183 -8.66 9.64 16.43
N LEU A 184 -8.35 9.67 15.13
CA LEU A 184 -9.33 9.65 14.03
C LEU A 184 -9.76 8.22 13.63
N GLY A 185 -9.18 7.19 14.27
CA GLY A 185 -9.53 5.79 14.08
C GLY A 185 -8.61 5.00 13.15
N SER A 186 -7.37 5.46 12.95
CA SER A 186 -6.33 4.65 12.30
C SER A 186 -5.92 3.47 13.18
N GLU A 187 -5.71 2.30 12.57
CA GLU A 187 -5.14 1.11 13.23
C GLU A 187 -3.61 1.21 13.40
N GLY A 188 -3.00 2.25 12.87
CA GLY A 188 -1.58 2.52 12.85
C GLY A 188 -1.17 3.19 11.54
N PRO A 189 0.08 3.62 11.40
CA PRO A 189 0.58 4.18 10.16
C PRO A 189 0.69 3.10 9.07
N SER A 190 0.51 3.49 7.81
CA SER A 190 0.73 2.61 6.64
C SER A 190 2.21 2.28 6.47
N PHE A 191 3.05 3.26 6.77
CA PHE A 191 4.51 3.23 6.80
C PHE A 191 5.00 4.27 7.81
N ASP A 192 6.29 4.29 8.11
CA ASP A 192 6.86 5.27 9.02
C ASP A 192 6.63 6.69 8.49
N THR A 193 5.90 7.51 9.25
CA THR A 193 5.53 8.88 8.85
C THR A 193 6.76 9.72 8.55
N ILE A 194 6.86 10.24 7.33
CA ILE A 194 7.95 11.11 6.87
C ILE A 194 7.58 12.57 7.13
N VAL A 195 8.44 13.28 7.82
CA VAL A 195 8.36 14.74 7.98
C VAL A 195 9.71 15.34 7.68
N CYS A 196 9.74 16.30 6.75
CA CYS A 196 10.98 16.97 6.34
C CYS A 196 10.83 18.48 6.43
N PHE A 197 11.86 19.15 6.96
CA PHE A 197 11.93 20.60 7.00
C PHE A 197 13.06 21.14 6.12
N GLY A 198 12.78 22.24 5.40
CA GLY A 198 13.76 22.95 4.59
C GLY A 198 14.50 22.05 3.62
N SER A 199 15.84 21.96 3.74
CA SER A 199 16.67 21.15 2.85
C SER A 199 16.45 19.65 2.94
N ASN A 200 15.96 19.11 4.07
CA ASN A 200 15.66 17.69 4.22
C ASN A 200 14.53 17.25 3.28
N ALA A 201 13.61 18.15 2.93
CA ALA A 201 12.57 17.88 1.94
C ALA A 201 13.10 17.54 0.53
N ALA A 202 14.39 17.77 0.26
CA ALA A 202 15.05 17.35 -0.98
C ALA A 202 15.38 15.83 -1.01
N LEU A 203 15.14 15.10 0.07
CA LEU A 203 15.41 13.68 0.21
C LEU A 203 14.07 12.93 0.28
N PRO A 204 13.59 12.27 -0.79
CA PRO A 204 12.26 11.66 -0.84
C PRO A 204 11.98 10.64 0.29
N HIS A 205 13.00 9.88 0.70
CA HIS A 205 12.93 8.86 1.77
C HIS A 205 13.65 9.28 3.05
N HIS A 206 13.62 10.58 3.39
CA HIS A 206 14.22 11.07 4.63
C HIS A 206 13.48 10.50 5.85
N SER A 207 14.23 10.00 6.82
CA SER A 207 13.66 9.65 8.13
C SER A 207 13.65 10.89 9.03
N PRO A 208 12.53 11.24 9.67
CA PRO A 208 12.44 12.40 10.56
C PRO A 208 13.55 12.42 11.61
N ASP A 209 14.23 13.54 11.75
CA ASP A 209 15.31 13.73 12.72
C ASP A 209 15.03 14.91 13.68
N ARG A 210 16.07 15.42 14.36
CA ARG A 210 15.96 16.55 15.28
C ARG A 210 16.08 17.93 14.59
N THR A 211 15.99 18.00 13.27
CA THR A 211 15.95 19.26 12.52
C THR A 211 14.75 20.08 12.98
N LYS A 212 15.01 21.35 13.30
CA LYS A 212 14.00 22.27 13.83
C LYS A 212 13.41 23.12 12.72
N LEU A 213 12.08 23.25 12.74
CA LEU A 213 11.33 24.11 11.82
C LEU A 213 11.73 25.58 11.97
N ARG A 214 12.02 26.24 10.86
CA ARG A 214 12.37 27.65 10.78
C ARG A 214 11.42 28.42 9.86
N LYS A 215 11.34 29.71 10.05
CA LYS A 215 10.55 30.59 9.17
C LYS A 215 11.05 30.52 7.73
N GLY A 216 10.15 30.28 6.80
CA GLY A 216 10.43 30.15 5.37
C GLY A 216 10.75 28.73 4.94
N ASP A 217 10.87 27.73 5.84
CA ASP A 217 11.10 26.34 5.46
C ASP A 217 9.92 25.76 4.66
N ILE A 218 10.24 24.83 3.79
CA ILE A 218 9.27 23.86 3.29
C ILE A 218 9.02 22.86 4.42
N ILE A 219 7.76 22.53 4.65
CA ILE A 219 7.33 21.37 5.44
C ILE A 219 6.78 20.38 4.43
N LEU A 220 7.39 19.23 4.29
CA LEU A 220 6.85 18.09 3.54
C LEU A 220 6.44 17.02 4.55
N ILE A 221 5.18 16.59 4.49
CA ILE A 221 4.65 15.49 5.30
C ILE A 221 4.12 14.45 4.34
N ASP A 222 4.63 13.24 4.47
CA ASP A 222 4.22 12.07 3.73
C ASP A 222 3.82 10.99 4.73
N ALA A 223 2.53 10.62 4.72
CA ALA A 223 1.95 9.77 5.74
C ALA A 223 0.71 9.03 5.24
N GLY A 224 0.46 7.91 5.87
CA GLY A 224 -0.73 7.11 5.59
C GLY A 224 -1.33 6.47 6.83
N ALA A 225 -2.65 6.31 6.85
CA ALA A 225 -3.41 5.59 7.87
C ALA A 225 -3.76 4.19 7.39
N LYS A 226 -3.91 3.25 8.33
CA LYS A 226 -4.53 1.94 8.09
C LYS A 226 -5.94 1.89 8.62
N PHE A 227 -6.84 1.31 7.83
CA PHE A 227 -8.21 1.02 8.26
C PHE A 227 -8.65 -0.35 7.73
N ASN A 228 -9.05 -1.26 8.63
CA ASN A 228 -9.38 -2.66 8.30
C ASN A 228 -8.28 -3.33 7.45
N LYS A 229 -7.00 -3.12 7.80
CA LYS A 229 -5.79 -3.60 7.12
C LYS A 229 -5.47 -2.91 5.78
N TYR A 230 -6.31 -2.00 5.28
CA TYR A 230 -6.04 -1.25 4.05
C TYR A 230 -5.32 0.05 4.32
N CYS A 231 -4.37 0.37 3.48
CA CYS A 231 -3.49 1.53 3.56
C CYS A 231 -4.09 2.75 2.83
N SER A 232 -3.65 3.94 3.22
CA SER A 232 -3.63 5.15 2.40
C SER A 232 -2.21 5.70 2.33
N ASP A 233 -1.95 6.58 1.38
CA ASP A 233 -0.66 7.22 1.14
C ASP A 233 -0.86 8.63 0.59
N ILE A 234 -0.49 9.64 1.37
CA ILE A 234 -0.79 11.04 1.02
C ILE A 234 0.35 11.95 1.45
N THR A 235 0.90 12.66 0.49
CA THR A 235 1.90 13.71 0.75
C THR A 235 1.31 15.10 0.59
N ARG A 236 1.67 15.99 1.51
CA ARG A 236 1.41 17.43 1.41
C ARG A 236 2.65 18.24 1.72
N SER A 237 2.88 19.26 0.92
CA SER A 237 3.94 20.23 1.14
C SER A 237 3.38 21.61 1.51
N PHE A 238 4.03 22.30 2.44
CA PHE A 238 3.64 23.64 2.91
C PHE A 238 4.88 24.54 2.92
N ILE A 239 4.69 25.85 2.75
CA ILE A 239 5.73 26.86 2.97
C ILE A 239 5.40 27.61 4.26
N PHE A 240 6.22 27.38 5.31
CA PHE A 240 5.92 27.85 6.65
C PHE A 240 6.25 29.34 6.80
N GLN A 241 5.29 30.13 7.30
CA GLN A 241 5.45 31.56 7.57
C GLN A 241 6.16 32.30 6.42
N LYS A 242 5.49 32.43 5.28
CA LYS A 242 5.99 33.02 4.06
C LYS A 242 6.83 34.29 4.30
N LYS A 243 8.01 34.35 3.69
CA LYS A 243 8.79 35.58 3.52
C LYS A 243 8.57 36.02 2.08
N ASN A 244 8.37 37.29 1.84
CA ASN A 244 8.25 37.81 0.46
C ASN A 244 9.66 38.08 -0.12
N ASP A 245 10.42 37.03 -0.34
CA ASP A 245 11.78 37.02 -0.87
C ASP A 245 11.90 36.12 -2.10
N GLU A 246 13.10 36.08 -2.70
CA GLU A 246 13.34 35.27 -3.89
C GLU A 246 13.19 33.78 -3.63
N ASP A 247 13.61 33.30 -2.46
CA ASP A 247 13.46 31.89 -2.07
C ASP A 247 12.01 31.47 -1.96
N TYR A 248 11.14 32.33 -1.41
CA TYR A 248 9.71 32.08 -1.39
C TYR A 248 9.13 31.98 -2.81
N ARG A 249 9.52 32.87 -3.71
CA ARG A 249 9.06 32.83 -5.11
C ARG A 249 9.47 31.54 -5.81
N LYS A 250 10.70 31.08 -5.60
CA LYS A 250 11.17 29.79 -6.13
C LYS A 250 10.40 28.60 -5.56
N LYS A 251 10.19 28.57 -4.24
CA LYS A 251 9.41 27.51 -3.57
C LYS A 251 7.96 27.48 -4.07
N LYS A 252 7.36 28.65 -4.26
CA LYS A 252 5.99 28.78 -4.82
C LYS A 252 5.92 28.28 -6.26
N GLU A 253 6.89 28.64 -7.11
CA GLU A 253 6.97 28.14 -8.48
C GLU A 253 7.13 26.62 -8.53
N MET A 254 7.96 26.04 -7.64
CA MET A 254 8.09 24.59 -7.49
C MET A 254 6.74 23.95 -7.11
N TYR A 255 6.07 24.50 -6.10
CA TYR A 255 4.78 24.03 -5.63
C TYR A 255 3.72 24.05 -6.74
N ASP A 256 3.60 25.17 -7.45
CA ASP A 256 2.64 25.31 -8.54
C ASP A 256 2.95 24.35 -9.68
N THR A 257 4.24 24.15 -10.02
CA THR A 257 4.67 23.19 -11.05
C THR A 257 4.30 21.75 -10.68
N VAL A 258 4.54 21.35 -9.43
CA VAL A 258 4.17 19.99 -8.96
C VAL A 258 2.66 19.81 -8.94
N LYS A 259 1.91 20.82 -8.47
CA LYS A 259 0.44 20.77 -8.47
C LYS A 259 -0.14 20.67 -9.89
N GLU A 260 0.38 21.45 -10.82
CA GLU A 260 -0.05 21.39 -12.22
C GLU A 260 0.29 20.01 -12.85
N ALA A 261 1.46 19.42 -12.52
CA ALA A 261 1.85 18.10 -12.99
C ALA A 261 0.91 17.01 -12.44
N HIS A 262 0.56 17.08 -11.14
CA HIS A 262 -0.41 16.21 -10.50
C HIS A 262 -1.79 16.32 -11.18
N ASP A 263 -2.30 17.53 -11.36
CA ASP A 263 -3.61 17.76 -11.98
C ASP A 263 -3.63 17.24 -13.45
N LEU A 264 -2.55 17.43 -14.20
CA LEU A 264 -2.41 16.92 -15.56
C LEU A 264 -2.38 15.40 -15.61
N ALA A 265 -1.61 14.75 -14.74
CA ALA A 265 -1.54 13.30 -14.64
C ALA A 265 -2.93 12.72 -14.30
N LEU A 266 -3.55 13.21 -13.21
CA LEU A 266 -4.88 12.80 -12.77
C LEU A 266 -5.91 12.89 -13.91
N ASN A 267 -5.96 14.04 -14.60
CA ASN A 267 -6.90 14.29 -15.67
C ASN A 267 -6.64 13.49 -16.96
N SER A 268 -5.44 12.92 -17.09
CA SER A 268 -5.07 12.10 -18.26
C SER A 268 -5.49 10.65 -18.14
N ILE A 269 -5.68 10.13 -16.92
CA ILE A 269 -5.91 8.71 -16.66
C ILE A 269 -7.19 8.23 -17.36
N ARG A 270 -7.06 7.19 -18.19
CA ARG A 270 -8.18 6.50 -18.85
C ARG A 270 -7.96 4.99 -18.83
N VAL A 271 -9.03 4.23 -18.72
CA VAL A 271 -8.98 2.77 -18.86
C VAL A 271 -8.38 2.41 -20.23
N GLY A 272 -7.49 1.42 -20.24
CA GLY A 272 -6.76 1.00 -21.45
C GLY A 272 -5.45 1.74 -21.72
N MET A 273 -5.18 2.86 -21.05
CA MET A 273 -3.91 3.59 -21.17
C MET A 273 -2.77 2.81 -20.49
N PRO A 274 -1.58 2.68 -21.12
CA PRO A 274 -0.40 2.15 -20.44
C PRO A 274 -0.05 2.95 -19.20
N LEU A 275 0.23 2.28 -18.07
CA LEU A 275 0.54 2.95 -16.80
C LEU A 275 1.74 3.88 -16.91
N SER A 276 2.74 3.53 -17.72
CA SER A 276 3.92 4.38 -17.98
C SER A 276 3.57 5.73 -18.60
N ASN A 277 2.51 5.82 -19.41
CA ASN A 277 2.15 7.06 -20.08
C ASN A 277 1.74 8.14 -19.09
N VAL A 278 1.07 7.78 -17.99
CA VAL A 278 0.69 8.73 -16.94
C VAL A 278 1.94 9.32 -16.29
N HIS A 279 2.96 8.48 -16.02
CA HIS A 279 4.26 8.95 -15.52
C HIS A 279 4.91 9.97 -16.48
N TYR A 280 4.96 9.63 -17.78
CA TYR A 280 5.60 10.53 -18.75
C TYR A 280 4.89 11.87 -18.90
N ILE A 281 3.57 11.92 -18.75
CA ILE A 281 2.80 13.18 -18.78
C ILE A 281 3.28 14.13 -17.66
N ALA A 282 3.37 13.66 -16.42
CA ALA A 282 3.86 14.45 -15.30
C ALA A 282 5.35 14.80 -15.45
N ALA A 283 6.19 13.82 -15.79
CA ALA A 283 7.63 14.01 -15.94
C ALA A 283 7.98 15.00 -17.06
N ASP A 284 7.32 14.89 -18.20
CA ASP A 284 7.52 15.80 -19.33
C ASP A 284 7.08 17.22 -19.01
N TYR A 285 5.96 17.37 -18.28
CA TYR A 285 5.50 18.67 -17.84
C TYR A 285 6.53 19.33 -16.92
N ILE A 286 7.01 18.63 -15.89
CA ILE A 286 8.03 19.14 -14.95
C ILE A 286 9.32 19.48 -15.70
N ASN A 287 9.78 18.62 -16.62
CA ASN A 287 11.01 18.82 -17.36
C ASN A 287 10.97 20.04 -18.30
N LYS A 288 9.80 20.42 -18.83
CA LYS A 288 9.63 21.55 -19.74
C LYS A 288 9.29 22.86 -19.03
N LYS A 289 8.70 22.80 -17.84
CA LYS A 289 8.28 23.99 -17.08
C LYS A 289 9.47 24.87 -16.69
N ALA A 290 9.22 26.15 -16.50
CA ALA A 290 10.21 27.14 -16.08
C ALA A 290 11.50 27.14 -16.96
N ASN A 291 11.33 27.06 -18.30
CA ASN A 291 12.41 26.98 -19.28
C ASN A 291 13.40 25.83 -19.00
N GLY A 292 12.90 24.68 -18.52
CA GLY A 292 13.70 23.49 -18.24
C GLY A 292 14.47 23.52 -16.92
N ARG A 293 14.21 24.49 -16.03
CA ARG A 293 14.88 24.62 -14.73
C ARG A 293 14.77 23.34 -13.87
N TYR A 294 13.66 22.61 -13.98
CA TYR A 294 13.38 21.41 -13.19
C TYR A 294 13.68 20.11 -13.94
N LYS A 295 14.36 20.18 -15.10
CA LYS A 295 14.74 18.98 -15.85
C LYS A 295 15.57 18.03 -15.00
N GLY A 296 15.11 16.77 -14.89
CA GLY A 296 15.75 15.74 -14.09
C GLY A 296 15.64 15.94 -12.57
N LYS A 297 14.71 16.78 -12.09
CA LYS A 297 14.48 16.99 -10.66
C LYS A 297 13.29 16.16 -10.12
N PHE A 298 12.51 15.52 -10.97
CA PHE A 298 11.58 14.46 -10.64
C PHE A 298 12.30 13.13 -10.80
N ILE A 299 12.66 12.46 -9.71
CA ILE A 299 13.68 11.40 -9.64
C ILE A 299 13.12 10.02 -9.29
N HIS A 300 11.81 9.87 -9.19
CA HIS A 300 11.14 8.60 -8.90
C HIS A 300 9.95 8.35 -9.84
N SER A 301 9.28 7.22 -9.69
CA SER A 301 8.03 6.92 -10.40
C SER A 301 6.92 7.87 -9.98
N LEU A 302 5.92 8.07 -10.84
CA LEU A 302 4.78 8.92 -10.50
C LEU A 302 3.86 8.29 -9.45
N GLY A 303 3.93 6.97 -9.25
CA GLY A 303 3.15 6.33 -8.22
C GLY A 303 3.17 4.81 -8.30
N HIS A 304 2.60 4.18 -7.28
CA HIS A 304 2.50 2.74 -7.08
C HIS A 304 1.07 2.31 -6.74
N SER A 305 0.74 1.03 -6.95
CA SER A 305 -0.54 0.49 -6.49
C SER A 305 -0.59 0.44 -4.97
N LEU A 306 -1.78 0.67 -4.44
CA LEU A 306 -2.08 0.73 -3.01
C LEU A 306 -3.20 -0.26 -2.66
N GLY A 307 -3.15 -0.86 -1.48
CA GLY A 307 -4.16 -1.81 -1.01
C GLY A 307 -3.96 -2.23 0.43
N ILE A 308 -3.82 -3.54 0.68
CA ILE A 308 -3.42 -4.06 2.00
C ILE A 308 -1.97 -3.71 2.29
N GLU A 309 -1.13 -3.68 1.25
CA GLU A 309 0.22 -3.15 1.31
C GLU A 309 0.25 -1.73 0.76
N VAL A 310 1.22 -0.92 1.22
CA VAL A 310 1.49 0.41 0.66
C VAL A 310 1.88 0.27 -0.80
N HIS A 311 2.81 -0.65 -1.11
CA HIS A 311 3.20 -1.00 -2.47
C HIS A 311 2.52 -2.32 -2.86
N ASP A 312 1.31 -2.26 -3.44
CA ASP A 312 0.45 -3.42 -3.71
C ASP A 312 0.35 -3.75 -5.21
N GLY A 313 1.47 -3.68 -5.92
CA GLY A 313 1.60 -4.06 -7.32
C GLY A 313 2.07 -2.93 -8.25
N PRO A 314 1.88 -3.07 -9.59
CA PRO A 314 2.32 -2.11 -10.58
C PRO A 314 1.66 -0.74 -10.43
N GLY A 315 2.43 0.32 -10.72
CA GLY A 315 1.98 1.70 -10.63
C GLY A 315 2.34 2.55 -11.85
N PHE A 316 2.19 3.85 -11.75
CA PHE A 316 2.55 4.81 -12.80
C PHE A 316 4.07 4.97 -12.88
N SER A 317 4.71 4.05 -13.60
CA SER A 317 6.17 3.97 -13.73
C SER A 317 6.57 3.55 -15.14
N PRO A 318 7.74 4.01 -15.64
CA PRO A 318 8.31 3.54 -16.89
C PRO A 318 8.43 2.01 -16.99
N ALA A 319 8.61 1.32 -15.86
CA ALA A 319 8.75 -0.13 -15.81
C ALA A 319 7.46 -0.89 -16.21
N TYR A 320 6.29 -0.23 -16.21
CA TYR A 320 4.98 -0.86 -16.43
C TYR A 320 4.30 -0.43 -17.74
N GLY A 321 5.10 -0.21 -18.81
CA GLY A 321 4.60 0.16 -20.14
C GLY A 321 3.73 -0.90 -20.81
N ASN A 322 3.86 -2.16 -20.41
CA ASN A 322 3.08 -3.29 -20.90
C ASN A 322 1.80 -3.58 -20.08
N ILE A 323 1.53 -2.78 -19.05
CA ILE A 323 0.35 -2.92 -18.18
C ILE A 323 -0.55 -1.72 -18.41
N ASN A 324 -1.81 -2.00 -18.75
CA ASN A 324 -2.80 -0.96 -18.99
C ASN A 324 -3.64 -0.70 -17.73
N ALA A 325 -3.99 0.56 -17.53
CA ALA A 325 -4.93 1.01 -16.51
C ALA A 325 -6.28 0.29 -16.64
N LYS A 326 -6.82 -0.19 -15.52
CA LYS A 326 -8.12 -0.87 -15.46
C LYS A 326 -8.97 -0.25 -14.36
N ALA A 327 -10.28 -0.21 -14.59
CA ALA A 327 -11.21 0.19 -13.54
C ALA A 327 -11.07 -0.72 -12.30
N GLY A 328 -11.10 -0.11 -11.12
CA GLY A 328 -10.87 -0.77 -9.84
C GLY A 328 -9.41 -0.79 -9.38
N MET A 329 -8.43 -0.36 -10.18
CA MET A 329 -7.09 -0.10 -9.67
C MET A 329 -7.10 1.12 -8.76
N VAL A 330 -6.31 1.06 -7.66
CA VAL A 330 -5.99 2.20 -6.81
C VAL A 330 -4.48 2.39 -6.86
N ILE A 331 -4.05 3.58 -7.28
CA ILE A 331 -2.64 3.91 -7.54
C ILE A 331 -2.40 5.32 -7.01
N THR A 332 -1.23 5.60 -6.41
CA THR A 332 -0.83 6.95 -5.99
C THR A 332 -0.49 7.82 -7.19
N ASP A 333 -0.74 9.12 -7.09
CA ASP A 333 -0.30 10.15 -8.03
C ASP A 333 0.53 11.17 -7.25
N GLU A 334 1.88 11.06 -7.33
CA GLU A 334 2.81 11.70 -6.40
C GLU A 334 3.98 12.43 -7.11
N PRO A 335 3.74 13.32 -8.07
CA PRO A 335 4.84 14.06 -8.68
C PRO A 335 5.59 14.90 -7.64
N GLY A 336 6.91 15.02 -7.82
CA GLY A 336 7.75 15.80 -6.94
C GLY A 336 8.93 16.49 -7.64
N ILE A 337 9.41 17.58 -7.07
CA ILE A 337 10.62 18.28 -7.48
C ILE A 337 11.54 18.37 -6.27
N TYR A 338 12.80 17.92 -6.43
CA TYR A 338 13.79 17.85 -5.35
C TYR A 338 15.08 18.56 -5.75
N ILE A 339 15.47 19.58 -4.97
CA ILE A 339 16.67 20.40 -5.22
C ILE A 339 17.59 20.32 -4.00
N LYS A 340 18.70 19.58 -4.14
CA LYS A 340 19.68 19.38 -3.07
C LYS A 340 20.11 20.72 -2.44
N GLY A 341 20.04 20.79 -1.10
CA GLY A 341 20.40 21.96 -0.32
C GLY A 341 19.35 23.08 -0.30
N PHE A 342 18.28 22.96 -1.10
CA PHE A 342 17.20 23.95 -1.15
C PHE A 342 15.89 23.42 -0.56
N GLY A 343 15.46 22.21 -0.96
CA GLY A 343 14.26 21.56 -0.50
C GLY A 343 13.53 20.78 -1.60
N GLY A 344 12.41 20.20 -1.26
CA GLY A 344 11.56 19.44 -2.18
C GLY A 344 10.08 19.71 -1.96
N ILE A 345 9.31 19.54 -3.01
CA ILE A 345 7.85 19.58 -3.01
C ILE A 345 7.34 18.28 -3.59
N ARG A 346 6.43 17.60 -2.90
CA ARG A 346 5.62 16.48 -3.38
C ARG A 346 4.17 16.75 -3.03
N ILE A 347 3.27 16.43 -3.94
CA ILE A 347 1.82 16.44 -3.74
C ILE A 347 1.34 15.07 -4.20
N GLU A 348 0.61 14.37 -3.34
CA GLU A 348 0.22 13.00 -3.58
C GLU A 348 -1.20 12.74 -3.10
N ASP A 349 -1.95 12.00 -3.90
CA ASP A 349 -3.26 11.49 -3.53
C ASP A 349 -3.42 10.02 -3.96
N ASP A 350 -4.19 9.26 -3.17
CA ASP A 350 -4.70 7.95 -3.56
C ASP A 350 -5.75 8.10 -4.65
N VAL A 351 -5.56 7.47 -5.81
CA VAL A 351 -6.40 7.63 -7.00
C VAL A 351 -7.07 6.32 -7.37
N LEU A 352 -8.39 6.30 -7.40
CA LEU A 352 -9.19 5.19 -7.93
C LEU A 352 -9.43 5.39 -9.43
N ILE A 353 -9.03 4.42 -10.23
CA ILE A 353 -9.36 4.38 -11.65
C ILE A 353 -10.79 3.83 -11.82
N THR A 354 -11.63 4.56 -12.54
CA THR A 354 -13.01 4.19 -12.86
C THR A 354 -13.22 4.14 -14.37
N GLU A 355 -14.32 3.58 -14.85
CA GLU A 355 -14.68 3.59 -16.27
C GLU A 355 -14.78 5.01 -16.88
N LYS A 356 -15.03 6.01 -16.04
CA LYS A 356 -15.18 7.43 -16.46
C LYS A 356 -13.90 8.24 -16.35
N GLY A 357 -12.82 7.67 -15.83
CA GLY A 357 -11.55 8.34 -15.53
C GLY A 357 -11.09 8.10 -14.09
N ALA A 358 -10.27 8.98 -13.54
CA ALA A 358 -9.70 8.86 -12.21
C ALA A 358 -10.46 9.70 -11.16
N VAL A 359 -10.48 9.23 -9.92
CA VAL A 359 -11.11 9.89 -8.79
C VAL A 359 -10.19 9.83 -7.58
N ILE A 360 -9.92 10.97 -6.96
CA ILE A 360 -9.19 11.03 -5.68
C ILE A 360 -10.06 10.47 -4.56
N LEU A 361 -9.50 9.56 -3.75
CA LEU A 361 -10.18 8.89 -2.63
C LEU A 361 -10.20 9.72 -1.34
#